data_ed190ebb97ecbc44885d75c3d8742c01
#
_entry.id   ed190ebb97ecbc44885d75c3d8742c01
#
_cell.length_a   1.000
_cell.length_b   1.000
_cell.length_c   1.000
_cell.angle_alpha   90.00
_cell.angle_beta   90.00
_cell.angle_gamma   90.00
#
_symmetry.space_group_name_H-M   'P 1'
#
loop_
_entity.id
_entity.type
_entity.pdbx_description
1 polymer ?
#
loop_
_entity_poly.entity_id
_entity_poly.type
_entity_poly.pdbx_seq_one_letter_code
_entity_poly.pdbx_strand_id
1 'polypeptide(L)' 'ELVYTAGGYNAGPTNMKRWLKTYNSASPEEFVEHIPFQETKDYVKRVYRSYQIYLQIYSS' A
#
# COMPACT_ATOMS: atom_id res chain seq x y z
N GLU A 1 6.13 -6.69 -2.07
CA GLU A 1 6.19 -5.34 -1.50
C GLU A 1 4.96 -5.10 -0.60
N LEU A 2 5.19 -4.54 0.56
CA LEU A 2 4.16 -4.40 1.59
C LEU A 2 2.95 -3.58 1.14
N VAL A 3 3.19 -2.47 0.46
CA VAL A 3 2.12 -1.59 -0.01
C VAL A 3 1.17 -2.34 -0.95
N TYR A 4 1.72 -3.09 -1.89
CA TYR A 4 0.91 -3.81 -2.88
C TYR A 4 0.17 -4.98 -2.23
N THR A 5 0.82 -5.66 -1.31
CA THR A 5 0.20 -6.78 -0.57
C THR A 5 -0.98 -6.27 0.25
N ALA A 6 -0.78 -5.19 1.00
CA ALA A 6 -1.83 -4.60 1.83
C ALA A 6 -2.99 -4.08 0.98
N GLY A 7 -2.67 -3.42 -0.13
CA GLY A 7 -3.70 -2.92 -1.04
C GLY A 7 -4.53 -4.05 -1.63
N GLY A 8 -3.87 -5.12 -2.05
CA GLY A 8 -4.57 -6.28 -2.59
C GLY A 8 -5.44 -6.98 -1.57
N TYR A 9 -4.98 -7.04 -0.33
CA TYR A 9 -5.76 -7.63 0.75
C TYR A 9 -7.05 -6.83 1.01
N ASN A 10 -6.96 -5.50 1.00
CA ASN A 10 -8.11 -4.65 1.32
C ASN A 10 -9.05 -4.45 0.13
N ALA A 11 -8.51 -4.19 -1.06
CA ALA A 11 -9.32 -3.84 -2.23
C ALA A 11 -9.60 -5.02 -3.15
N GLY A 12 -8.88 -6.12 -2.97
CA GLY A 12 -8.97 -7.29 -3.83
C GLY A 12 -7.97 -7.26 -4.97
N PRO A 13 -7.60 -8.46 -5.47
CA PRO A 13 -6.55 -8.55 -6.49
C PRO A 13 -6.91 -7.92 -7.83
N THR A 14 -8.16 -7.93 -8.21
CA THR A 14 -8.58 -7.36 -9.50
C THR A 14 -8.36 -5.85 -9.52
N ASN A 15 -8.80 -5.15 -8.47
CA ASN A 15 -8.58 -3.71 -8.37
C ASN A 15 -7.09 -3.40 -8.31
N MET A 16 -6.35 -4.16 -7.52
CA MET A 16 -4.91 -3.92 -7.37
C MET A 16 -4.16 -4.10 -8.67
N LYS A 17 -4.47 -5.13 -9.43
CA LYS A 17 -3.85 -5.35 -10.74
C LYS A 17 -4.13 -4.19 -11.68
N ARG A 18 -5.36 -3.69 -11.69
CA ARG A 18 -5.74 -2.56 -12.55
C ARG A 18 -4.97 -1.30 -12.16
N TRP A 19 -4.86 -1.02 -10.86
CA TRP A 19 -4.14 0.17 -10.40
C TRP A 19 -2.64 0.06 -10.67
N LEU A 20 -2.04 -1.11 -10.48
CA LEU A 20 -0.63 -1.32 -10.79
C LEU A 20 -0.34 -1.11 -12.25
N LYS A 21 -1.25 -1.54 -13.13
CA LYS A 21 -1.09 -1.32 -14.55
C LYS A 21 -1.19 0.17 -14.92
N THR A 22 -2.10 0.89 -14.28
CA THR A 22 -2.32 2.31 -14.55
C THR A 22 -1.18 3.17 -14.02
N TYR A 23 -0.63 2.83 -12.85
CA TYR A 23 0.39 3.64 -12.17
C TYR A 23 1.72 2.90 -12.08
N ASN A 24 2.11 2.22 -13.14
CA ASN A 24 3.24 1.29 -13.13
C ASN A 24 4.61 1.94 -12.95
N SER A 25 4.72 3.25 -13.15
CA SER A 25 6.00 3.96 -12.98
C SER A 25 6.15 4.61 -11.61
N ALA A 26 5.13 4.53 -10.76
CA ALA A 26 5.19 5.13 -9.43
C ALA A 26 6.00 4.26 -8.48
N SER A 27 6.70 4.89 -7.53
CA SER A 27 7.27 4.17 -6.40
C SER A 27 6.12 3.68 -5.51
N PRO A 28 6.36 2.72 -4.59
CA PRO A 28 5.30 2.29 -3.67
C PRO A 28 4.69 3.45 -2.89
N GLU A 29 5.50 4.40 -2.42
CA GLU A 29 5.01 5.56 -1.68
C GLU A 29 4.13 6.45 -2.54
N GLU A 30 4.52 6.68 -3.79
CA GLU A 30 3.73 7.46 -4.73
C GLU A 30 2.46 6.71 -5.13
N PHE A 31 2.57 5.40 -5.31
CA PHE A 31 1.44 4.55 -5.68
C PHE A 31 0.29 4.70 -4.69
N VAL A 32 0.59 4.72 -3.38
CA VAL A 32 -0.45 4.87 -2.35
C VAL A 32 -1.30 6.10 -2.58
N GLU A 33 -0.68 7.22 -2.98
CA GLU A 33 -1.40 8.47 -3.20
C GLU A 33 -2.36 8.39 -4.38
N HIS A 34 -2.15 7.46 -5.30
CA HIS A 34 -3.02 7.27 -6.46
C HIS A 34 -4.15 6.27 -6.25
N ILE A 35 -4.17 5.58 -5.11
CA ILE A 35 -5.25 4.62 -4.83
C ILE A 35 -6.58 5.36 -4.80
N PRO A 36 -7.54 4.98 -5.67
CA PRO A 36 -8.79 5.75 -5.78
C PRO A 36 -9.82 5.44 -4.69
N PHE A 37 -9.62 4.37 -3.92
CA PHE A 37 -10.51 4.04 -2.81
C PHE A 37 -9.92 4.59 -1.52
N GLN A 38 -10.61 5.52 -0.88
CA GLN A 38 -10.11 6.16 0.34
C GLN A 38 -9.90 5.14 1.46
N GLU A 39 -10.81 4.17 1.59
CA GLU A 39 -10.67 3.12 2.60
C GLU A 39 -9.38 2.33 2.42
N THR A 40 -9.08 1.94 1.18
CA THR A 40 -7.86 1.18 0.87
C THR A 40 -6.61 2.02 1.09
N LYS A 41 -6.66 3.28 0.67
CA LYS A 41 -5.54 4.21 0.88
C LYS A 41 -5.23 4.34 2.38
N ASP A 42 -6.25 4.56 3.19
CA ASP A 42 -6.06 4.69 4.64
C ASP A 42 -5.56 3.41 5.26
N TYR A 43 -6.08 2.27 4.81
CA TYR A 43 -5.65 0.96 5.29
C TYR A 43 -4.16 0.73 5.01
N VAL A 44 -3.74 0.97 3.77
CA VAL A 44 -2.34 0.78 3.37
C VAL A 44 -1.42 1.68 4.19
N LYS A 45 -1.82 2.93 4.40
CA LYS A 45 -1.02 3.87 5.19
C LYS A 45 -0.88 3.40 6.64
N ARG A 46 -1.96 2.87 7.23
CA ARG A 46 -1.90 2.34 8.60
C ARG A 46 -0.97 1.14 8.71
N VAL A 47 -1.07 0.22 7.76
CA VAL A 47 -0.22 -0.98 7.75
C VAL A 47 1.25 -0.59 7.59
N TYR A 48 1.53 0.30 6.66
CA TYR A 48 2.91 0.75 6.40
C TYR A 48 3.50 1.43 7.63
N ARG A 49 2.72 2.30 8.27
CA ARG A 49 3.17 3.00 9.48
C ARG A 49 3.44 2.01 10.62
N SER A 50 2.55 1.04 10.80
CA SER A 50 2.73 0.02 11.84
C SER A 50 4.00 -0.78 11.60
N TYR A 51 4.29 -1.10 10.35
CA TYR A 51 5.49 -1.83 9.99
C TYR A 51 6.75 -1.02 10.28
N GLN A 52 6.74 0.27 9.97
CA GLN A 52 7.87 1.15 10.26
C GLN A 52 8.13 1.26 11.76
N ILE A 53 7.07 1.35 12.56
CA ILE A 53 7.19 1.38 14.01
C ILE A 53 7.77 0.06 14.53
N TYR A 54 7.29 -1.05 14.01
CA TYR A 54 7.80 -2.37 14.36
C TYR A 54 9.31 -2.47 14.09
N LEU A 55 9.75 -2.05 12.92
CA LEU A 55 11.17 -2.06 12.57
C LEU A 55 11.99 -1.19 13.51
N GLN A 56 11.47 -0.04 13.88
CA GLN A 56 12.16 0.88 14.79
C GLN A 56 12.36 0.25 16.16
N ILE A 57 11.35 -0.48 16.65
CA ILE A 57 11.43 -1.13 17.97
C ILE A 57 12.36 -2.32 17.95
N TYR A 58 12.31 -3.16 16.91
CA TYR A 58 13.00 -4.45 16.91
C TYR A 58 14.32 -4.46 16.15
N SER A 59 14.66 -3.39 15.45
CA SER A 59 15.91 -3.30 14.67
C SER A 59 16.93 -2.34 15.26
N SER A 60 16.58 -1.66 16.34
CA SER A 60 17.47 -0.68 16.98
C SER A 60 18.44 -1.31 17.95
#